data_3f7e6e1a670cbfe281fa5b7cf7b38ea5
#
_entry.id   3f7e6e1a670cbfe281fa5b7cf7b38ea5
#
_cell.length_a   1.000
_cell.length_b   1.000
_cell.length_c   1.000
_cell.angle_alpha   90.00
_cell.angle_beta   90.00
_cell.angle_gamma   90.00
#
_symmetry.space_group_name_H-M   'P 1'
#
loop_
_entity.id
_entity.type
_entity.pdbx_description
1 polymer ?
#
loop_
_entity_poly.entity_id
_entity_poly.type
_entity_poly.pdbx_seq_one_letter_code
_entity_poly.pdbx_strand_id
1 'polypeptide(L)'
;MKKNNSFRYPKTQRENVNGKRHYVFDKEKLPSVTTILDITQPAEKRESLAKWRERVGEDSAARIMEESAARGTAMHKILEKYVLEEGYLDQTNVGKQAHNMAIQVIQSGLSNMTEYYGTECTLYYPGLYAGQTDLVGIHKGQDAIVDFKQTNKPKRREWIGDYCLQLAAYAMAHNILFNTQITKGVIMMCSKDNYYQEFVIEGNEFQKHMHNFLRRVDEYYSSRAKTSG
;
A
#
# COMPACT_ATOMS: atom_id res chain seq x y z
N MET A 1 -11.25 -0.17 18.33
CA MET A 1 -10.07 0.73 18.08
C MET A 1 -10.54 2.17 18.16
N LYS A 2 -9.88 3.03 18.93
CA LYS A 2 -10.34 4.41 19.18
C LYS A 2 -9.84 5.35 18.06
N LYS A 3 -10.72 6.25 17.56
CA LYS A 3 -10.32 7.29 16.62
C LYS A 3 -9.57 8.40 17.35
N ASN A 4 -8.43 8.81 16.80
CA ASN A 4 -7.62 9.92 17.26
C ASN A 4 -7.57 11.00 16.16
N ASN A 5 -8.06 12.21 16.45
CA ASN A 5 -8.20 13.29 15.47
C ASN A 5 -7.00 14.27 15.46
N SER A 6 -5.80 13.80 15.82
CA SER A 6 -4.58 14.62 15.87
C SER A 6 -4.16 15.17 14.51
N PHE A 7 -4.50 14.49 13.42
CA PHE A 7 -4.09 14.87 12.07
C PHE A 7 -5.29 15.10 11.15
N ARG A 8 -5.17 16.09 10.27
CA ARG A 8 -6.14 16.39 9.22
C ARG A 8 -5.50 16.11 7.87
N TYR A 9 -5.80 14.96 7.29
CA TYR A 9 -5.22 14.54 6.02
C TYR A 9 -5.74 15.38 4.85
N PRO A 10 -4.86 15.73 3.88
CA PRO A 10 -5.24 16.51 2.72
C PRO A 10 -6.21 15.73 1.82
N LYS A 11 -7.10 16.48 1.18
CA LYS A 11 -7.94 15.97 0.09
C LYS A 11 -7.26 16.27 -1.24
N THR A 12 -7.37 15.36 -2.19
CA THR A 12 -6.76 15.50 -3.51
C THR A 12 -7.63 14.87 -4.57
N GLN A 13 -7.38 15.25 -5.81
CA GLN A 13 -7.92 14.58 -6.98
C GLN A 13 -6.88 13.62 -7.56
N ARG A 14 -7.34 12.45 -7.99
CA ARG A 14 -6.51 11.47 -8.69
C ARG A 14 -6.71 11.65 -10.19
N GLU A 15 -5.61 11.71 -10.93
CA GLU A 15 -5.62 11.74 -12.38
C GLU A 15 -4.84 10.55 -12.94
N ASN A 16 -5.26 10.10 -14.12
CA ASN A 16 -4.51 9.14 -14.90
C ASN A 16 -3.81 9.86 -16.04
N VAL A 17 -2.48 9.85 -16.02
CA VAL A 17 -1.64 10.43 -17.06
C VAL A 17 -0.88 9.32 -17.77
N ASN A 18 -1.23 9.04 -19.01
CA ASN A 18 -0.64 7.96 -19.81
C ASN A 18 -0.67 6.59 -19.10
N GLY A 19 -1.81 6.24 -18.50
CA GLY A 19 -1.97 4.99 -17.76
C GLY A 19 -1.35 4.96 -16.36
N LYS A 20 -0.77 6.08 -15.90
CA LYS A 20 -0.09 6.18 -14.60
C LYS A 20 -0.82 7.10 -13.65
N ARG A 21 -0.98 6.68 -12.39
CA ARG A 21 -1.68 7.43 -11.34
C ARG A 21 -0.85 8.62 -10.88
N HIS A 22 -1.48 9.80 -10.88
CA HIS A 22 -0.96 11.03 -10.30
C HIS A 22 -1.97 11.61 -9.29
N TYR A 23 -1.46 12.45 -8.40
CA TYR A 23 -2.25 13.21 -7.43
C TYR A 23 -2.05 14.70 -7.68
N VAL A 24 -3.13 15.47 -7.60
CA VAL A 24 -3.11 16.92 -7.85
C VAL A 24 -3.35 17.65 -6.54
N PHE A 25 -2.37 18.46 -6.13
CA PHE A 25 -2.44 19.34 -4.97
C PHE A 25 -2.23 20.78 -5.45
N ASP A 26 -3.26 21.61 -5.38
CA ASP A 26 -3.23 22.99 -5.86
C ASP A 26 -2.66 23.10 -7.30
N LYS A 27 -1.38 23.45 -7.41
CA LYS A 27 -0.66 23.59 -8.69
C LYS A 27 0.34 22.47 -8.96
N GLU A 28 0.47 21.50 -8.06
CA GLU A 28 1.48 20.46 -8.13
C GLU A 28 0.86 19.12 -8.53
N LYS A 29 1.42 18.48 -9.53
CA LYS A 29 1.03 17.16 -10.01
C LYS A 29 2.12 16.15 -9.70
N LEU A 30 1.86 15.28 -8.76
CA LEU A 30 2.84 14.33 -8.23
C LEU A 30 2.54 12.89 -8.67
N PRO A 31 3.56 12.11 -9.09
CA PRO A 31 3.39 10.69 -9.34
C PRO A 31 3.02 9.95 -8.06
N SER A 32 2.23 8.87 -8.20
CA SER A 32 1.97 8.03 -7.03
C SER A 32 3.20 7.20 -6.65
N VAL A 33 3.32 6.86 -5.35
CA VAL A 33 4.32 5.90 -4.85
C VAL A 33 4.32 4.62 -5.70
N THR A 34 3.14 4.07 -5.97
CA THR A 34 3.00 2.85 -6.78
C THR A 34 3.42 3.06 -8.24
N THR A 35 3.22 4.25 -8.82
CA THR A 35 3.72 4.60 -10.15
C THR A 35 5.24 4.62 -10.19
N ILE A 36 5.90 5.21 -9.20
CA ILE A 36 7.36 5.22 -9.09
C ILE A 36 7.88 3.79 -8.99
N LEU A 37 7.34 2.98 -8.08
CA LEU A 37 7.76 1.60 -7.87
C LEU A 37 7.56 0.71 -9.12
N ASP A 38 6.49 0.92 -9.88
CA ASP A 38 6.22 0.19 -11.11
C ASP A 38 7.21 0.55 -12.23
N ILE A 39 7.44 1.84 -12.45
CA ILE A 39 8.35 2.31 -13.51
C ILE A 39 9.80 1.92 -13.24
N THR A 40 10.23 2.02 -12.00
CA THR A 40 11.61 1.70 -11.58
C THR A 40 11.77 0.24 -11.11
N GLN A 41 10.83 -0.63 -11.45
CA GLN A 41 10.86 -2.04 -11.06
C GLN A 41 12.13 -2.74 -11.58
N PRO A 42 12.83 -3.54 -10.76
CA PRO A 42 13.99 -4.33 -11.18
C PRO A 42 13.67 -5.25 -12.36
N ALA A 43 14.65 -5.45 -13.25
CA ALA A 43 14.49 -6.28 -14.44
C ALA A 43 14.07 -7.71 -14.08
N GLU A 44 14.68 -8.29 -13.05
CA GLU A 44 14.43 -9.66 -12.59
C GLU A 44 12.95 -9.86 -12.20
N LYS A 45 12.32 -8.84 -11.64
CA LYS A 45 10.91 -8.92 -11.26
C LYS A 45 10.00 -8.90 -12.49
N ARG A 46 10.34 -8.07 -13.51
CA ARG A 46 9.63 -8.06 -14.80
C ARG A 46 9.76 -9.39 -15.53
N GLU A 47 10.97 -9.94 -15.57
CA GLU A 47 11.23 -11.25 -16.17
C GLU A 47 10.49 -12.39 -15.47
N SER A 48 10.46 -12.37 -14.12
CA SER A 48 9.71 -13.36 -13.34
C SER A 48 8.22 -13.32 -13.65
N LEU A 49 7.65 -12.12 -13.80
CA LEU A 49 6.25 -11.95 -14.19
C LEU A 49 5.98 -12.43 -15.61
N ALA A 50 6.88 -12.14 -16.55
CA ALA A 50 6.79 -12.61 -17.94
C ALA A 50 6.83 -14.14 -18.01
N LYS A 51 7.80 -14.78 -17.36
CA LYS A 51 7.91 -16.25 -17.26
C LYS A 51 6.68 -16.90 -16.62
N TRP A 52 6.10 -16.24 -15.61
CA TRP A 52 4.87 -16.73 -15.00
C TRP A 52 3.69 -16.66 -16.00
N ARG A 53 3.52 -15.55 -16.74
CA ARG A 53 2.48 -15.41 -17.77
C ARG A 53 2.62 -16.45 -18.87
N GLU A 54 3.83 -16.67 -19.38
CA GLU A 54 4.12 -17.69 -20.37
C GLU A 54 3.73 -19.08 -19.88
N ARG A 55 4.06 -19.41 -18.62
CA ARG A 55 3.76 -20.74 -18.04
C ARG A 55 2.26 -20.99 -17.85
N VAL A 56 1.47 -20.00 -17.46
CA VAL A 56 0.03 -20.16 -17.14
C VAL A 56 -0.87 -19.84 -18.33
N GLY A 57 -0.32 -19.18 -19.37
CA GLY A 57 -1.05 -18.65 -20.51
C GLY A 57 -1.63 -17.26 -20.25
N GLU A 58 -1.64 -16.38 -21.25
CA GLU A 58 -2.02 -14.98 -21.12
C GLU A 58 -3.46 -14.80 -20.61
N ASP A 59 -4.43 -15.56 -21.12
CA ASP A 59 -5.84 -15.46 -20.69
C ASP A 59 -6.01 -15.89 -19.23
N SER A 60 -5.32 -16.96 -18.82
CA SER A 60 -5.36 -17.41 -17.43
C SER A 60 -4.67 -16.41 -16.49
N ALA A 61 -3.56 -15.83 -16.93
CA ALA A 61 -2.85 -14.79 -16.18
C ALA A 61 -3.72 -13.56 -16.00
N ALA A 62 -4.39 -13.08 -17.06
CA ALA A 62 -5.29 -11.95 -17.01
C ALA A 62 -6.43 -12.19 -16.02
N ARG A 63 -7.11 -13.34 -16.09
CA ARG A 63 -8.18 -13.72 -15.17
C ARG A 63 -7.71 -13.79 -13.73
N ILE A 64 -6.56 -14.41 -13.45
CA ILE A 64 -6.00 -14.51 -12.09
C ILE A 64 -5.69 -13.10 -11.53
N MET A 65 -5.16 -12.20 -12.35
CA MET A 65 -4.86 -10.83 -11.96
C MET A 65 -6.14 -10.03 -11.67
N GLU A 66 -7.15 -10.15 -12.51
CA GLU A 66 -8.46 -9.49 -12.34
C GLU A 66 -9.16 -9.96 -11.06
N GLU A 67 -9.28 -11.27 -10.85
CA GLU A 67 -9.86 -11.84 -9.64
C GLU A 67 -9.11 -11.40 -8.38
N SER A 68 -7.76 -11.34 -8.44
CA SER A 68 -6.93 -10.86 -7.34
C SER A 68 -7.16 -9.38 -7.05
N ALA A 69 -7.27 -8.55 -8.08
CA ALA A 69 -7.54 -7.12 -7.94
C ALA A 69 -8.93 -6.86 -7.36
N ALA A 70 -9.95 -7.54 -7.86
CA ALA A 70 -11.33 -7.44 -7.36
C ALA A 70 -11.42 -7.85 -5.88
N ARG A 71 -10.80 -8.98 -5.50
CA ARG A 71 -10.75 -9.46 -4.12
C ARG A 71 -10.00 -8.50 -3.21
N GLY A 72 -8.88 -7.93 -3.68
CA GLY A 72 -8.12 -6.91 -2.96
C GLY A 72 -8.96 -5.67 -2.67
N THR A 73 -9.62 -5.13 -3.70
CA THR A 73 -10.50 -3.97 -3.58
C THR A 73 -11.64 -4.22 -2.57
N ALA A 74 -12.28 -5.40 -2.65
CA ALA A 74 -13.35 -5.76 -1.71
C ALA A 74 -12.83 -5.88 -0.27
N MET A 75 -11.67 -6.52 -0.06
CA MET A 75 -11.08 -6.67 1.28
C MET A 75 -10.72 -5.31 1.89
N HIS A 76 -10.07 -4.41 1.14
CA HIS A 76 -9.75 -3.05 1.62
C HIS A 76 -11.03 -2.30 2.01
N LYS A 77 -12.07 -2.40 1.20
CA LYS A 77 -13.36 -1.74 1.49
C LYS A 77 -13.99 -2.26 2.79
N ILE A 78 -13.97 -3.56 3.01
CA ILE A 78 -14.48 -4.19 4.23
C ILE A 78 -13.68 -3.71 5.45
N LEU A 79 -12.34 -3.70 5.35
CA LEU A 79 -11.46 -3.27 6.44
C LEU A 79 -11.62 -1.78 6.76
N GLU A 80 -11.70 -0.92 5.74
CA GLU A 80 -11.99 0.51 5.91
C GLU A 80 -13.30 0.71 6.68
N LYS A 81 -14.38 0.07 6.23
CA LYS A 81 -15.71 0.18 6.86
C LYS A 81 -15.72 -0.35 8.28
N TYR A 82 -15.01 -1.44 8.54
CA TYR A 82 -14.85 -1.95 9.90
C TYR A 82 -14.14 -0.94 10.82
N VAL A 83 -13.04 -0.33 10.37
CA VAL A 83 -12.31 0.67 11.16
C VAL A 83 -13.17 1.90 11.44
N LEU A 84 -14.00 2.30 10.48
CA LEU A 84 -14.94 3.43 10.61
C LEU A 84 -16.21 3.08 11.41
N GLU A 85 -16.35 1.85 11.86
CA GLU A 85 -17.57 1.35 12.54
C GLU A 85 -18.82 1.47 11.67
N GLU A 86 -18.65 1.42 10.35
CA GLU A 86 -19.74 1.45 9.36
C GLU A 86 -20.08 0.03 8.90
N GLY A 87 -21.36 -0.26 8.82
CA GLY A 87 -21.83 -1.54 8.28
C GLY A 87 -21.54 -1.66 6.78
N TYR A 88 -20.97 -2.81 6.37
CA TYR A 88 -20.75 -3.10 4.96
C TYR A 88 -20.85 -4.59 4.68
N LEU A 89 -21.61 -4.96 3.65
CA LEU A 89 -21.79 -6.33 3.23
C LEU A 89 -21.73 -6.44 1.70
N ASP A 90 -20.81 -7.25 1.20
CA ASP A 90 -20.72 -7.65 -0.19
C ASP A 90 -21.08 -9.12 -0.32
N GLN A 91 -22.24 -9.40 -0.93
CA GLN A 91 -22.79 -10.77 -1.07
C GLN A 91 -22.29 -11.50 -2.33
N THR A 92 -21.49 -10.87 -3.17
CA THR A 92 -20.87 -11.53 -4.32
C THR A 92 -19.91 -12.63 -3.87
N ASN A 93 -19.57 -13.56 -4.76
CA ASN A 93 -18.59 -14.60 -4.45
C ASN A 93 -17.23 -14.02 -4.07
N VAL A 94 -16.80 -12.95 -4.74
CA VAL A 94 -15.58 -12.22 -4.42
C VAL A 94 -15.70 -11.54 -3.06
N GLY A 95 -16.82 -10.89 -2.79
CA GLY A 95 -17.12 -10.26 -1.51
C GLY A 95 -17.09 -11.24 -0.34
N LYS A 96 -17.69 -12.42 -0.49
CA LYS A 96 -17.66 -13.48 0.54
C LYS A 96 -16.23 -13.95 0.85
N GLN A 97 -15.39 -14.15 -0.18
CA GLN A 97 -13.99 -14.48 0.02
C GLN A 97 -13.26 -13.34 0.74
N ALA A 98 -13.46 -12.10 0.29
CA ALA A 98 -12.86 -10.91 0.89
C ALA A 98 -13.28 -10.72 2.36
N HIS A 99 -14.54 -11.02 2.73
CA HIS A 99 -15.01 -11.00 4.12
C HIS A 99 -14.26 -12.01 4.99
N ASN A 100 -14.10 -13.25 4.53
CA ASN A 100 -13.36 -14.26 5.29
C ASN A 100 -11.90 -13.83 5.52
N MET A 101 -11.26 -13.27 4.51
CA MET A 101 -9.90 -12.74 4.64
C MET A 101 -9.83 -11.53 5.58
N ALA A 102 -10.78 -10.59 5.46
CA ALA A 102 -10.86 -9.42 6.34
C ALA A 102 -11.06 -9.82 7.80
N ILE A 103 -11.87 -10.85 8.10
CA ILE A 103 -12.04 -11.39 9.46
C ILE A 103 -10.68 -11.80 10.05
N GLN A 104 -9.82 -12.45 9.26
CA GLN A 104 -8.48 -12.85 9.73
C GLN A 104 -7.61 -11.62 10.04
N VAL A 105 -7.63 -10.59 9.17
CA VAL A 105 -6.91 -9.34 9.40
C VAL A 105 -7.45 -8.60 10.64
N ILE A 106 -8.77 -8.57 10.83
CA ILE A 106 -9.41 -7.94 12.00
C ILE A 106 -8.98 -8.63 13.29
N GLN A 107 -9.12 -9.96 13.33
CA GLN A 107 -8.89 -10.74 14.54
C GLN A 107 -7.41 -10.82 14.94
N SER A 108 -6.50 -10.91 13.94
CA SER A 108 -5.07 -11.13 14.18
C SER A 108 -4.23 -9.88 14.05
N GLY A 109 -4.63 -8.92 13.21
CA GLY A 109 -3.87 -7.70 12.90
C GLY A 109 -4.44 -6.46 13.60
N LEU A 110 -5.68 -6.09 13.28
CA LEU A 110 -6.29 -4.87 13.84
C LEU A 110 -6.51 -4.97 15.35
N SER A 111 -6.57 -6.17 15.93
CA SER A 111 -6.57 -6.37 17.39
C SER A 111 -5.31 -5.83 18.08
N ASN A 112 -4.21 -5.67 17.35
CA ASN A 112 -2.96 -5.08 17.83
C ASN A 112 -2.93 -3.54 17.72
N MET A 113 -3.97 -2.93 17.15
CA MET A 113 -4.12 -1.48 17.03
C MET A 113 -4.94 -0.93 18.19
N THR A 114 -4.43 0.06 18.91
CA THR A 114 -5.15 0.73 20.02
C THR A 114 -5.91 1.95 19.52
N GLU A 115 -5.29 2.75 18.67
CA GLU A 115 -5.85 3.96 18.08
C GLU A 115 -5.58 4.03 16.58
N TYR A 116 -6.41 4.79 15.85
CA TYR A 116 -6.14 5.16 14.47
C TYR A 116 -6.32 6.66 14.25
N TYR A 117 -5.46 7.23 13.42
CA TYR A 117 -5.51 8.64 13.03
C TYR A 117 -6.37 8.84 11.79
N GLY A 118 -6.37 7.87 10.89
CA GLY A 118 -7.19 7.89 9.69
C GLY A 118 -7.06 6.63 8.85
N THR A 119 -8.06 6.43 7.98
CA THR A 119 -8.10 5.39 6.94
C THR A 119 -8.05 6.04 5.58
N GLU A 120 -7.52 5.33 4.57
CA GLU A 120 -7.38 5.84 3.19
C GLU A 120 -6.74 7.24 3.16
N CYS A 121 -5.69 7.40 3.99
CA CYS A 121 -5.06 8.70 4.21
C CYS A 121 -4.24 9.11 3.00
N THR A 122 -4.60 10.25 2.39
CA THR A 122 -3.77 10.86 1.37
C THR A 122 -2.55 11.53 2.00
N LEU A 123 -1.37 11.21 1.48
CA LEU A 123 -0.08 11.71 1.92
C LEU A 123 0.72 12.15 0.70
N TYR A 124 1.55 13.18 0.85
CA TYR A 124 2.49 13.58 -0.19
C TYR A 124 3.80 14.09 0.39
N TYR A 125 4.86 13.89 -0.34
CA TYR A 125 6.14 14.53 -0.10
C TYR A 125 6.28 15.66 -1.13
N PRO A 126 6.31 16.95 -0.71
CA PRO A 126 6.31 18.10 -1.62
C PRO A 126 7.37 17.97 -2.71
N GLY A 127 6.98 18.19 -3.96
CA GLY A 127 7.85 18.12 -5.14
C GLY A 127 8.24 16.72 -5.61
N LEU A 128 7.94 15.64 -4.86
CA LEU A 128 8.49 14.34 -5.19
C LEU A 128 7.43 13.28 -5.50
N TYR A 129 6.49 13.02 -4.62
CA TYR A 129 5.50 11.96 -4.79
C TYR A 129 4.29 12.12 -3.89
N ALA A 130 3.27 11.37 -4.19
CA ALA A 130 2.09 11.27 -3.34
C ALA A 130 1.53 9.84 -3.30
N GLY A 131 0.58 9.59 -2.42
CA GLY A 131 -0.11 8.32 -2.36
C GLY A 131 -1.21 8.29 -1.31
N GLN A 132 -1.76 7.11 -1.14
CA GLN A 132 -2.79 6.86 -0.15
C GLN A 132 -2.41 5.59 0.61
N THR A 133 -2.35 5.69 1.93
CA THR A 133 -2.11 4.56 2.82
C THR A 133 -3.42 4.09 3.44
N ASP A 134 -3.55 2.81 3.67
CA ASP A 134 -4.80 2.22 4.14
C ASP A 134 -5.16 2.66 5.56
N LEU A 135 -4.15 2.73 6.45
CA LEU A 135 -4.37 3.10 7.84
C LEU A 135 -3.11 3.75 8.44
N VAL A 136 -3.31 4.78 9.25
CA VAL A 136 -2.28 5.35 10.13
C VAL A 136 -2.79 5.28 11.56
N GLY A 137 -1.97 4.79 12.48
CA GLY A 137 -2.40 4.65 13.87
C GLY A 137 -1.33 4.09 14.80
N ILE A 138 -1.74 3.64 15.97
CA ILE A 138 -0.85 3.10 17.02
C ILE A 138 -0.94 1.57 17.01
N HIS A 139 0.15 0.92 16.56
CA HIS A 139 0.31 -0.53 16.56
C HIS A 139 1.26 -0.96 17.67
N LYS A 140 0.75 -1.76 18.63
CA LYS A 140 1.55 -2.23 19.79
C LYS A 140 2.29 -1.07 20.50
N GLY A 141 1.59 0.04 20.72
CA GLY A 141 2.09 1.20 21.45
C GLY A 141 3.00 2.16 20.67
N GLN A 142 3.15 2.01 19.36
CA GLN A 142 3.98 2.88 18.51
C GLN A 142 3.20 3.35 17.28
N ASP A 143 3.45 4.60 16.86
CA ASP A 143 2.92 5.13 15.60
C ASP A 143 3.42 4.31 14.41
N ALA A 144 2.51 3.94 13.53
CA ALA A 144 2.80 3.09 12.38
C ALA A 144 1.97 3.48 11.16
N ILE A 145 2.58 3.28 9.99
CA ILE A 145 1.88 3.17 8.72
C ILE A 145 1.48 1.72 8.52
N VAL A 146 0.22 1.48 8.21
CA VAL A 146 -0.31 0.12 8.00
C VAL A 146 -0.84 -0.01 6.58
N ASP A 147 -0.55 -1.13 5.97
CA ASP A 147 -0.98 -1.46 4.61
C ASP A 147 -1.59 -2.87 4.59
N PHE A 148 -2.80 -2.97 4.05
CA PHE A 148 -3.50 -4.23 3.90
C PHE A 148 -3.13 -4.88 2.58
N LYS A 149 -2.85 -6.16 2.59
CA LYS A 149 -2.53 -6.91 1.37
C LYS A 149 -3.30 -8.22 1.30
N GLN A 150 -3.98 -8.43 0.18
CA GLN A 150 -4.44 -9.76 -0.19
C GLN A 150 -3.43 -10.45 -1.09
N THR A 151 -3.37 -11.76 -1.03
CA THR A 151 -2.48 -12.56 -1.89
C THR A 151 -3.11 -13.92 -2.21
N ASN A 152 -2.67 -14.53 -3.30
CA ASN A 152 -3.14 -15.89 -3.66
C ASN A 152 -2.48 -16.98 -2.82
N LYS A 153 -1.27 -16.73 -2.30
CA LYS A 153 -0.50 -17.65 -1.45
C LYS A 153 0.29 -16.86 -0.42
N PRO A 154 0.64 -17.44 0.73
CA PRO A 154 1.52 -16.81 1.69
C PRO A 154 2.83 -16.32 1.07
N LYS A 155 3.36 -15.21 1.58
CA LYS A 155 4.58 -14.58 1.08
C LYS A 155 5.75 -14.80 2.04
N ARG A 156 6.95 -14.89 1.48
CA ARG A 156 8.20 -14.79 2.24
C ARG A 156 8.63 -13.33 2.36
N ARG A 157 9.42 -13.00 3.38
CA ARG A 157 9.89 -11.63 3.62
C ARG A 157 10.66 -11.05 2.43
N GLU A 158 11.47 -11.84 1.75
CA GLU A 158 12.22 -11.42 0.57
C GLU A 158 11.35 -11.03 -0.65
N TRP A 159 10.07 -11.37 -0.63
CA TRP A 159 9.14 -11.08 -1.74
C TRP A 159 8.28 -9.84 -1.54
N ILE A 160 8.41 -9.19 -0.37
CA ILE A 160 7.58 -8.03 0.00
C ILE A 160 8.34 -6.69 -0.05
N GLY A 161 9.52 -6.66 -0.68
CA GLY A 161 10.39 -5.49 -0.70
C GLY A 161 9.69 -4.21 -1.16
N ASP A 162 8.90 -4.26 -2.25
CA ASP A 162 8.17 -3.08 -2.73
C ASP A 162 7.08 -2.62 -1.75
N TYR A 163 6.47 -3.52 -0.98
CA TYR A 163 5.52 -3.13 0.08
C TYR A 163 6.25 -2.41 1.23
N CYS A 164 7.47 -2.87 1.56
CA CYS A 164 8.28 -2.17 2.55
C CYS A 164 8.69 -0.77 2.08
N LEU A 165 9.05 -0.60 0.79
CA LEU A 165 9.32 0.70 0.19
C LEU A 165 8.08 1.61 0.20
N GLN A 166 6.91 1.06 -0.05
CA GLN A 166 5.63 1.77 0.00
C GLN A 166 5.34 2.31 1.40
N LEU A 167 5.50 1.50 2.45
CA LEU A 167 5.34 1.93 3.83
C LEU A 167 6.33 3.03 4.22
N ALA A 168 7.60 2.88 3.83
CA ALA A 168 8.64 3.89 4.09
C ALA A 168 8.33 5.22 3.40
N ALA A 169 7.85 5.19 2.14
CA ALA A 169 7.41 6.37 1.41
C ALA A 169 6.28 7.11 2.13
N TYR A 170 5.28 6.39 2.59
CA TYR A 170 4.15 6.99 3.31
C TYR A 170 4.55 7.55 4.67
N ALA A 171 5.45 6.89 5.40
CA ALA A 171 5.96 7.43 6.65
C ALA A 171 6.77 8.71 6.46
N MET A 172 7.65 8.77 5.45
CA MET A 172 8.37 10.00 5.11
C MET A 172 7.42 11.15 4.74
N ALA A 173 6.39 10.86 3.94
CA ALA A 173 5.38 11.85 3.59
C ALA A 173 4.58 12.33 4.81
N HIS A 174 4.20 11.42 5.70
CA HIS A 174 3.51 11.77 6.94
C HIS A 174 4.40 12.64 7.85
N ASN A 175 5.67 12.25 7.98
CA ASN A 175 6.63 12.95 8.83
C ASN A 175 6.86 14.40 8.37
N ILE A 176 6.97 14.63 7.05
CA ILE A 176 7.15 15.99 6.51
C ILE A 176 5.87 16.84 6.64
N LEU A 177 4.69 16.24 6.43
CA LEU A 177 3.42 16.98 6.48
C LEU A 177 3.02 17.36 7.90
N PHE A 178 3.30 16.51 8.87
CA PHE A 178 2.77 16.64 10.24
C PHE A 178 3.85 16.77 11.31
N ASN A 179 5.12 16.89 10.90
CA ASN A 179 6.27 16.95 11.83
C ASN A 179 6.29 15.78 12.81
N THR A 180 6.02 14.57 12.32
CA THR A 180 6.07 13.33 13.09
C THR A 180 7.39 12.57 12.88
N GLN A 181 7.58 11.46 13.60
CA GLN A 181 8.76 10.61 13.49
C GLN A 181 8.37 9.14 13.35
N ILE A 182 7.43 8.84 12.47
CA ILE A 182 7.01 7.46 12.19
C ILE A 182 8.16 6.72 11.51
N THR A 183 8.62 5.64 12.13
CA THR A 183 9.69 4.76 11.63
C THR A 183 9.29 3.29 11.70
N LYS A 184 7.99 3.03 11.72
CA LYS A 184 7.41 1.69 11.76
C LYS A 184 6.37 1.54 10.65
N GLY A 185 6.49 0.46 9.92
CA GLY A 185 5.51 0.01 8.94
C GLY A 185 5.00 -1.39 9.28
N VAL A 186 3.73 -1.63 9.02
CA VAL A 186 3.08 -2.93 9.25
C VAL A 186 2.32 -3.34 8.00
N ILE A 187 2.64 -4.52 7.47
CA ILE A 187 1.85 -5.16 6.43
C ILE A 187 0.98 -6.20 7.09
N MET A 188 -0.32 -6.02 7.01
CA MET A 188 -1.31 -6.99 7.43
C MET A 188 -1.84 -7.71 6.19
N MET A 189 -1.37 -8.94 5.99
CA MET A 189 -1.59 -9.70 4.76
C MET A 189 -2.46 -10.92 5.03
N CYS A 190 -3.41 -11.19 4.13
CA CYS A 190 -4.16 -12.44 4.16
C CYS A 190 -4.15 -13.11 2.79
N SER A 191 -3.90 -14.42 2.75
CA SER A 191 -4.02 -15.21 1.52
C SER A 191 -5.47 -15.66 1.30
N LYS A 192 -5.80 -16.01 0.05
CA LYS A 192 -7.14 -16.50 -0.30
C LYS A 192 -7.58 -17.75 0.49
N ASP A 193 -6.62 -18.46 1.10
CA ASP A 193 -6.86 -19.62 1.98
C ASP A 193 -7.07 -19.20 3.45
N ASN A 194 -7.32 -17.90 3.69
CA ASN A 194 -7.52 -17.30 5.00
C ASN A 194 -6.31 -17.41 5.95
N TYR A 195 -5.11 -17.52 5.39
CA TYR A 195 -3.88 -17.54 6.19
C TYR A 195 -3.37 -16.10 6.38
N TYR A 196 -3.38 -15.64 7.63
CA TYR A 196 -2.89 -14.30 8.00
C TYR A 196 -1.37 -14.29 8.20
N GLN A 197 -0.73 -13.22 7.73
CA GLN A 197 0.67 -12.90 7.99
C GLN A 197 0.81 -11.43 8.38
N GLU A 198 1.62 -11.15 9.38
CA GLU A 198 2.01 -9.79 9.75
C GLU A 198 3.51 -9.61 9.49
N PHE A 199 3.88 -8.55 8.78
CA PHE A 199 5.27 -8.15 8.61
C PHE A 199 5.45 -6.78 9.22
N VAL A 200 6.23 -6.73 10.30
CA VAL A 200 6.63 -5.49 10.95
C VAL A 200 8.01 -5.10 10.45
N ILE A 201 8.14 -3.87 9.99
CA ILE A 201 9.37 -3.27 9.49
C ILE A 201 9.67 -2.06 10.37
N GLU A 202 10.79 -2.08 11.08
CA GLU A 202 11.19 -1.04 12.04
C GLU A 202 12.70 -0.94 12.17
N GLY A 203 13.20 0.05 12.93
CA GLY A 203 14.62 0.23 13.22
C GLY A 203 15.47 0.42 11.95
N ASN A 204 16.64 -0.20 11.91
CA ASN A 204 17.59 -0.08 10.81
C ASN A 204 17.03 -0.60 9.46
N GLU A 205 16.16 -1.61 9.50
CA GLU A 205 15.52 -2.12 8.30
C GLU A 205 14.61 -1.05 7.69
N PHE A 206 13.82 -0.38 8.52
CA PHE A 206 12.95 0.70 8.05
C PHE A 206 13.74 1.86 7.44
N GLN A 207 14.84 2.28 8.09
CA GLN A 207 15.74 3.31 7.57
C GLN A 207 16.33 2.92 6.21
N LYS A 208 16.72 1.66 6.04
CA LYS A 208 17.21 1.15 4.75
C LYS A 208 16.14 1.25 3.65
N HIS A 209 14.89 0.97 3.98
CA HIS A 209 13.78 1.10 3.02
C HIS A 209 13.50 2.55 2.67
N MET A 210 13.61 3.50 3.60
CA MET A 210 13.52 4.93 3.30
C MET A 210 14.57 5.37 2.27
N HIS A 211 15.85 5.03 2.49
CA HIS A 211 16.93 5.34 1.54
C HIS A 211 16.71 4.66 0.18
N ASN A 212 16.32 3.40 0.18
CA ASN A 212 16.06 2.68 -1.06
C ASN A 212 14.90 3.27 -1.85
N PHE A 213 13.84 3.74 -1.18
CA PHE A 213 12.74 4.41 -1.88
C PHE A 213 13.18 5.74 -2.49
N LEU A 214 13.97 6.56 -1.80
CA LEU A 214 14.50 7.81 -2.34
C LEU A 214 15.37 7.55 -3.59
N ARG A 215 16.18 6.49 -3.61
CA ARG A 215 16.90 6.08 -4.82
C ARG A 215 15.96 5.77 -6.00
N ARG A 216 14.81 5.12 -5.74
CA ARG A 216 13.78 4.86 -6.75
C ARG A 216 13.13 6.15 -7.24
N VAL A 217 12.96 7.16 -6.38
CA VAL A 217 12.51 8.50 -6.75
C VAL A 217 13.52 9.17 -7.69
N ASP A 218 14.79 9.16 -7.35
CA ASP A 218 15.86 9.71 -8.19
C ASP A 218 15.93 9.02 -9.57
N GLU A 219 15.82 7.70 -9.60
CA GLU A 219 15.78 6.92 -10.84
C GLU A 219 14.57 7.28 -11.71
N TYR A 220 13.39 7.44 -11.08
CA TYR A 220 12.17 7.84 -11.76
C TYR A 220 12.33 9.20 -12.46
N TYR A 221 12.82 10.23 -11.77
CA TYR A 221 12.97 11.57 -12.34
C TYR A 221 14.11 11.65 -13.36
N SER A 222 15.23 10.97 -13.11
CA SER A 222 16.36 10.90 -14.05
C SER A 222 16.00 10.23 -15.38
N SER A 223 15.16 9.21 -15.34
CA SER A 223 14.70 8.54 -16.56
C SER A 223 13.79 9.42 -17.43
N ARG A 224 12.98 10.29 -16.80
CA ARG A 224 12.08 11.21 -17.51
C ARG A 224 12.80 12.43 -18.11
N ALA A 225 13.83 12.93 -17.43
CA ALA A 225 14.64 14.02 -17.97
C ALA A 225 15.32 13.63 -19.30
N LYS A 226 15.74 12.36 -19.44
CA LYS A 226 16.35 11.82 -20.67
C LYS A 226 15.36 11.64 -21.83
N THR A 227 14.07 11.56 -21.56
CA THR A 227 13.04 11.34 -22.60
C THR A 227 12.44 12.65 -23.10
N SER A 228 12.68 13.77 -22.42
CA SER A 228 12.16 15.11 -22.74
C SER A 228 13.18 16.02 -23.41
N GLY A 229 14.40 15.57 -23.67
CA GLY A 229 15.47 16.23 -24.43
C GLY A 229 15.74 15.46 -25.71
#